data_97e0cb2ed1936f2266aba50f04956ab6
#
_entry.id   97e0cb2ed1936f2266aba50f04956ab6
#
_cell.length_a   1.000
_cell.length_b   1.000
_cell.length_c   1.000
_cell.angle_alpha   90.00
_cell.angle_beta   90.00
_cell.angle_gamma   90.00
#
_symmetry.space_group_name_H-M   'P 1'
#
loop_
_entity.id
_entity.type
_entity.pdbx_description
1 polymer ?
#
loop_
_entity_poly.entity_id
_entity_poly.type
_entity_poly.pdbx_seq_one_letter_code
_entity_poly.pdbx_strand_id
1 'polypeptide(L)'
;FEGGHVVGPTGDVPLEAIARTWYRRPQDLAPDTDPGGLEVTAGYKPVRDSGTFSYAAHAAVVAVDPDLGAVEILDYVIVEDGGTLVNPLVVDGQIYGGLAQGIGTALFEEMRFDGRGQPLASTFADYLLPSAADVPMARIDHMETPSPYTRFGQKGIGEGGAIAPPAALA
;
A
#
# COMPACT_ATOMS: atom_id res chain seq x y z
N PHE A 1 21.91 -5.25 19.11
CA PHE A 1 20.72 -6.09 19.12
C PHE A 1 20.85 -7.10 18.01
N GLU A 2 20.99 -8.40 18.33
CA GLU A 2 21.24 -9.46 17.35
C GLU A 2 20.43 -10.71 17.70
N GLY A 3 19.77 -11.34 16.70
CA GLY A 3 19.07 -12.63 16.85
C GLY A 3 18.04 -12.69 17.98
N GLY A 4 17.38 -11.58 18.33
CA GLY A 4 16.44 -11.51 19.43
C GLY A 4 17.09 -11.35 20.82
N HIS A 5 18.38 -11.05 20.88
CA HIS A 5 19.12 -10.79 22.10
C HIS A 5 19.60 -9.33 22.17
N VAL A 6 19.63 -8.78 23.36
CA VAL A 6 20.37 -7.56 23.68
C VAL A 6 21.79 -7.99 24.03
N VAL A 7 22.74 -7.59 23.18
CA VAL A 7 24.16 -7.91 23.31
C VAL A 7 24.85 -6.83 24.12
N GLY A 8 25.52 -7.21 25.18
CA GLY A 8 26.27 -6.29 26.06
C GLY A 8 27.68 -6.78 26.32
N PRO A 9 28.54 -5.93 26.90
CA PRO A 9 29.95 -6.28 27.18
C PRO A 9 30.10 -7.40 28.21
N THR A 10 29.08 -7.69 29.00
CA THR A 10 29.07 -8.70 30.07
C THR A 10 28.26 -9.94 29.75
N GLY A 11 27.65 -10.00 28.56
CA GLY A 11 26.84 -11.13 28.09
C GLY A 11 25.59 -10.71 27.34
N ASP A 12 24.89 -11.70 26.82
CA ASP A 12 23.71 -11.52 25.97
C ASP A 12 22.46 -11.92 26.76
N VAL A 13 21.39 -11.14 26.64
CA VAL A 13 20.12 -11.41 27.30
C VAL A 13 19.02 -11.51 26.24
N PRO A 14 18.24 -12.62 26.22
CA PRO A 14 17.10 -12.73 25.31
C PRO A 14 16.06 -11.62 25.58
N LEU A 15 15.51 -11.03 24.52
CA LEU A 15 14.47 -10.01 24.62
C LEU A 15 13.23 -10.54 25.38
N GLU A 16 12.89 -11.82 25.20
CA GLU A 16 11.81 -12.46 25.94
C GLU A 16 12.06 -12.44 27.46
N ALA A 17 13.30 -12.69 27.88
CA ALA A 17 13.65 -12.67 29.31
C ALA A 17 13.52 -11.26 29.88
N ILE A 18 13.95 -10.25 29.13
CA ILE A 18 13.80 -8.83 29.53
C ILE A 18 12.32 -8.48 29.64
N ALA A 19 11.51 -8.79 28.63
CA ALA A 19 10.07 -8.50 28.64
C ALA A 19 9.34 -9.25 29.76
N ARG A 20 9.71 -10.53 30.01
CA ARG A 20 9.14 -11.32 31.10
C ARG A 20 9.45 -10.70 32.48
N THR A 21 10.68 -10.31 32.71
CA THR A 21 11.08 -9.63 33.96
C THR A 21 10.32 -8.32 34.08
N TRP A 22 10.29 -7.49 33.06
CA TRP A 22 9.64 -6.19 33.09
C TRP A 22 8.13 -6.27 33.40
N TYR A 23 7.40 -7.10 32.67
CA TYR A 23 5.94 -7.11 32.75
C TYR A 23 5.37 -8.12 33.76
N ARG A 24 6.13 -9.14 34.16
CA ARG A 24 5.62 -10.19 35.03
C ARG A 24 6.36 -10.35 36.36
N ARG A 25 7.56 -9.79 36.47
CA ARG A 25 8.41 -9.91 37.66
C ARG A 25 9.14 -8.58 37.92
N PRO A 26 8.45 -7.45 38.01
CA PRO A 26 9.10 -6.14 38.15
C PRO A 26 9.92 -6.02 39.46
N GLN A 27 9.65 -6.85 40.46
CA GLN A 27 10.44 -6.93 41.68
C GLN A 27 11.88 -7.41 41.45
N ASP A 28 12.16 -8.08 40.34
CA ASP A 28 13.49 -8.58 39.97
C ASP A 28 14.32 -7.55 39.19
N LEU A 29 13.74 -6.40 38.86
CA LEU A 29 14.46 -5.30 38.23
C LEU A 29 15.43 -4.65 39.23
N ALA A 30 16.54 -4.12 38.71
CA ALA A 30 17.49 -3.38 39.54
C ALA A 30 16.82 -2.15 40.15
N PRO A 31 17.21 -1.75 41.39
CA PRO A 31 16.57 -0.65 42.10
C PRO A 31 16.61 0.70 41.39
N ASP A 32 17.58 0.89 40.50
CA ASP A 32 17.80 2.09 39.68
C ASP A 32 17.18 2.01 38.30
N THR A 33 16.38 0.96 38.00
CA THR A 33 15.72 0.81 36.72
C THR A 33 14.62 1.86 36.54
N ASP A 34 14.64 2.59 35.45
CA ASP A 34 13.58 3.55 35.11
C ASP A 34 12.22 2.83 35.00
N PRO A 35 11.21 3.19 35.77
CA PRO A 35 9.90 2.55 35.70
C PRO A 35 9.08 2.89 34.44
N GLY A 36 9.59 3.73 33.55
CA GLY A 36 8.90 4.19 32.32
C GLY A 36 8.50 3.10 31.35
N GLY A 37 8.96 1.86 31.52
CA GLY A 37 8.57 0.73 30.70
C GLY A 37 9.48 0.49 29.50
N LEU A 38 9.16 -0.56 28.74
CA LEU A 38 9.82 -0.87 27.46
C LEU A 38 9.11 -0.21 26.27
N GLU A 39 8.17 0.69 26.56
CA GLU A 39 7.39 1.40 25.54
C GLU A 39 7.98 2.78 25.32
N VAL A 40 8.21 3.12 24.05
CA VAL A 40 8.72 4.44 23.66
C VAL A 40 7.80 5.04 22.62
N THR A 41 7.36 6.26 22.87
CA THR A 41 6.65 7.07 21.88
C THR A 41 7.61 8.12 21.34
N ALA A 42 7.77 8.15 20.00
CA ALA A 42 8.59 9.15 19.34
C ALA A 42 7.77 9.87 18.27
N GLY A 43 7.92 11.19 18.21
CA GLY A 43 7.34 12.01 17.15
C GLY A 43 8.29 12.14 15.98
N TYR A 44 7.73 12.21 14.78
CA TYR A 44 8.47 12.56 13.57
C TYR A 44 7.83 13.79 12.91
N LYS A 45 8.65 14.77 12.62
CA LYS A 45 8.25 15.95 11.84
C LYS A 45 8.99 15.91 10.51
N PRO A 46 8.28 15.87 9.37
CA PRO A 46 8.92 15.92 8.06
C PRO A 46 9.62 17.28 7.87
N VAL A 47 10.68 17.29 7.08
CA VAL A 47 11.42 18.53 6.76
C VAL A 47 10.61 19.43 5.81
N ARG A 48 9.74 18.83 4.99
CA ARG A 48 8.83 19.51 4.07
C ARG A 48 7.45 18.88 4.13
N ASP A 49 6.40 19.68 3.89
CA ASP A 49 5.01 19.22 3.84
C ASP A 49 4.75 18.31 2.63
N SER A 50 5.49 18.50 1.55
CA SER A 50 5.38 17.76 0.29
C SER A 50 6.75 17.54 -0.32
N GLY A 51 6.81 16.86 -1.46
CA GLY A 51 8.05 16.61 -2.19
C GLY A 51 8.44 15.14 -2.21
N THR A 52 7.48 14.26 -1.90
CA THR A 52 7.60 12.83 -2.14
C THR A 52 6.73 12.49 -3.36
N PHE A 53 7.35 12.51 -4.54
CA PHE A 53 6.64 12.23 -5.79
C PHE A 53 6.85 10.78 -6.17
N SER A 54 5.83 9.94 -5.93
CA SER A 54 5.71 8.63 -6.55
C SER A 54 5.25 8.78 -7.99
N TYR A 55 5.62 7.86 -8.84
CA TYR A 55 5.17 7.79 -10.22
C TYR A 55 5.14 6.34 -10.70
N ALA A 56 4.35 6.08 -11.73
CA ALA A 56 4.21 4.76 -12.30
C ALA A 56 4.05 4.84 -13.81
N ALA A 57 4.36 3.73 -14.47
CA ALA A 57 4.00 3.48 -15.86
C ALA A 57 3.16 2.21 -15.93
N HIS A 58 2.03 2.29 -16.63
CA HIS A 58 1.14 1.17 -16.85
C HIS A 58 1.05 0.87 -18.34
N ALA A 59 0.96 -0.42 -18.67
CA ALA A 59 0.70 -0.88 -20.04
C ALA A 59 -0.34 -1.99 -20.02
N ALA A 60 -1.34 -1.87 -20.87
CA ALA A 60 -2.40 -2.87 -21.05
C ALA A 60 -2.41 -3.40 -22.48
N VAL A 61 -2.70 -4.69 -22.62
CA VAL A 61 -3.07 -5.31 -23.89
C VAL A 61 -4.52 -5.71 -23.78
N VAL A 62 -5.35 -5.17 -24.66
CA VAL A 62 -6.80 -5.40 -24.63
C VAL A 62 -7.30 -6.00 -25.96
N ALA A 63 -8.34 -6.80 -25.87
CA ALA A 63 -9.17 -7.18 -27.01
C ALA A 63 -10.50 -6.45 -26.91
N VAL A 64 -10.95 -5.86 -28.01
CA VAL A 64 -12.21 -5.13 -28.08
C VAL A 64 -13.13 -5.80 -29.07
N ASP A 65 -14.34 -6.14 -28.63
CA ASP A 65 -15.41 -6.56 -29.52
C ASP A 65 -16.15 -5.29 -30.00
N PRO A 66 -16.02 -4.92 -31.30
CA PRO A 66 -16.63 -3.68 -31.77
C PRO A 66 -18.16 -3.75 -31.89
N ASP A 67 -18.74 -4.96 -31.95
CA ASP A 67 -20.19 -5.15 -32.08
C ASP A 67 -20.88 -5.04 -30.72
N LEU A 68 -20.23 -5.50 -29.66
CA LEU A 68 -20.76 -5.49 -28.30
C LEU A 68 -20.20 -4.34 -27.45
N GLY A 69 -19.07 -3.73 -27.87
CA GLY A 69 -18.32 -2.77 -27.05
C GLY A 69 -17.66 -3.41 -25.82
N ALA A 70 -17.52 -4.73 -25.83
CA ALA A 70 -16.88 -5.45 -24.72
C ALA A 70 -15.35 -5.31 -24.80
N VAL A 71 -14.72 -5.09 -23.65
CA VAL A 71 -13.27 -4.99 -23.51
C VAL A 71 -12.77 -6.12 -22.60
N GLU A 72 -11.85 -6.92 -23.13
CA GLU A 72 -11.14 -7.97 -22.38
C GLU A 72 -9.68 -7.53 -22.16
N ILE A 73 -9.22 -7.57 -20.92
CA ILE A 73 -7.83 -7.25 -20.57
C ILE A 73 -7.00 -8.54 -20.68
N LEU A 74 -6.18 -8.63 -21.73
CA LEU A 74 -5.36 -9.81 -22.01
C LEU A 74 -4.06 -9.84 -21.22
N ASP A 75 -3.46 -8.69 -20.95
CA ASP A 75 -2.22 -8.55 -20.18
C ASP A 75 -2.15 -7.15 -19.55
N TYR A 76 -1.51 -7.06 -18.40
CA TYR A 76 -1.33 -5.80 -17.71
C TYR A 76 0.03 -5.75 -16.99
N VAL A 77 0.76 -4.66 -17.18
CA VAL A 77 2.08 -4.45 -16.59
C VAL A 77 2.10 -3.12 -15.85
N ILE A 78 2.67 -3.12 -14.66
CA ILE A 78 2.83 -1.94 -13.82
C ILE A 78 4.29 -1.87 -13.38
N VAL A 79 4.91 -0.71 -13.56
CA VAL A 79 6.19 -0.39 -12.93
C VAL A 79 5.99 0.88 -12.11
N GLU A 80 6.21 0.80 -10.81
CA GLU A 80 5.94 1.90 -9.89
C GLU A 80 7.17 2.27 -9.07
N ASP A 81 7.34 3.56 -8.79
CA ASP A 81 8.38 4.10 -7.92
C ASP A 81 7.77 4.63 -6.61
N GLY A 82 7.83 3.82 -5.58
CA GLY A 82 7.47 4.17 -4.20
C GLY A 82 8.66 4.67 -3.37
N GLY A 83 9.80 4.95 -4.00
CA GLY A 83 11.05 5.17 -3.28
C GLY A 83 11.52 3.89 -2.60
N THR A 84 12.13 4.00 -1.44
CA THR A 84 12.52 2.81 -0.65
C THR A 84 11.28 2.07 -0.15
N LEU A 85 11.14 0.81 -0.54
CA LEU A 85 10.00 -0.02 -0.14
C LEU A 85 10.19 -0.52 1.30
N VAL A 86 9.32 -0.06 2.20
CA VAL A 86 9.38 -0.50 3.61
C VAL A 86 8.90 -1.94 3.77
N ASN A 87 7.85 -2.31 3.04
CA ASN A 87 7.32 -3.67 3.01
C ASN A 87 6.81 -3.98 1.59
N PRO A 88 7.60 -4.68 0.76
CA PRO A 88 7.24 -4.98 -0.63
C PRO A 88 5.90 -5.70 -0.78
N LEU A 89 5.59 -6.66 0.11
CA LEU A 89 4.32 -7.39 0.05
C LEU A 89 3.10 -6.47 0.24
N VAL A 90 3.20 -5.48 1.12
CA VAL A 90 2.14 -4.48 1.33
C VAL A 90 2.05 -3.56 0.13
N VAL A 91 3.17 -3.20 -0.46
CA VAL A 91 3.22 -2.35 -1.66
C VAL A 91 2.54 -3.04 -2.84
N ASP A 92 2.86 -4.30 -3.10
CA ASP A 92 2.20 -5.10 -4.14
C ASP A 92 0.68 -5.17 -3.91
N GLY A 93 0.26 -5.39 -2.65
CA GLY A 93 -1.16 -5.39 -2.28
C GLY A 93 -1.85 -4.06 -2.56
N GLN A 94 -1.20 -2.93 -2.31
CA GLN A 94 -1.71 -1.60 -2.63
C GLN A 94 -1.84 -1.39 -4.15
N ILE A 95 -0.85 -1.82 -4.90
CA ILE A 95 -0.86 -1.69 -6.37
C ILE A 95 -1.98 -2.54 -6.98
N TYR A 96 -2.15 -3.79 -6.55
CA TYR A 96 -3.24 -4.65 -7.01
C TYR A 96 -4.61 -4.09 -6.64
N GLY A 97 -4.78 -3.62 -5.41
CA GLY A 97 -6.01 -2.98 -4.97
C GLY A 97 -6.33 -1.71 -5.77
N GLY A 98 -5.30 -0.89 -6.03
CA GLY A 98 -5.41 0.28 -6.88
C GLY A 98 -5.77 -0.06 -8.32
N LEU A 99 -5.13 -1.08 -8.91
CA LEU A 99 -5.46 -1.58 -10.24
C LEU A 99 -6.93 -2.00 -10.35
N ALA A 100 -7.41 -2.80 -9.39
CA ALA A 100 -8.79 -3.24 -9.36
C ALA A 100 -9.77 -2.06 -9.31
N GLN A 101 -9.50 -1.06 -8.48
CA GLN A 101 -10.28 0.17 -8.41
C GLN A 101 -10.23 0.96 -9.72
N GLY A 102 -9.06 1.08 -10.33
CA GLY A 102 -8.91 1.78 -11.60
C GLY A 102 -9.60 1.09 -12.78
N ILE A 103 -9.61 -0.24 -12.81
CA ILE A 103 -10.41 -1.04 -13.77
C ILE A 103 -11.89 -0.78 -13.53
N GLY A 104 -12.35 -0.78 -12.28
CA GLY A 104 -13.70 -0.42 -11.91
C GLY A 104 -14.12 0.93 -12.47
N THR A 105 -13.29 1.95 -12.24
CA THR A 105 -13.53 3.30 -12.74
C THR A 105 -13.56 3.37 -14.27
N ALA A 106 -12.73 2.57 -14.96
CA ALA A 106 -12.62 2.61 -16.43
C ALA A 106 -13.75 1.88 -17.14
N LEU A 107 -14.19 0.71 -16.63
CA LEU A 107 -15.01 -0.23 -17.39
C LEU A 107 -16.36 -0.57 -16.73
N PHE A 108 -16.54 -0.31 -15.42
CA PHE A 108 -17.69 -0.82 -14.67
C PHE A 108 -18.51 0.26 -13.96
N GLU A 109 -17.86 1.15 -13.22
CA GLU A 109 -18.50 2.09 -12.31
C GLU A 109 -19.07 3.28 -13.07
N GLU A 110 -20.42 3.32 -13.19
CA GLU A 110 -21.10 4.43 -13.83
C GLU A 110 -22.23 4.94 -12.91
N MET A 111 -22.15 6.22 -12.51
CA MET A 111 -23.18 6.89 -11.77
C MET A 111 -24.07 7.70 -12.74
N ARG A 112 -25.19 7.10 -13.15
CA ARG A 112 -26.19 7.74 -14.00
C ARG A 112 -27.24 8.47 -13.20
N PHE A 113 -27.75 9.55 -13.76
CA PHE A 113 -28.82 10.35 -13.17
C PHE A 113 -29.97 10.50 -14.14
N ASP A 114 -31.19 10.58 -13.63
CA ASP A 114 -32.37 10.92 -14.43
C ASP A 114 -32.42 12.43 -14.75
N GLY A 115 -33.41 12.86 -15.54
CA GLY A 115 -33.61 14.26 -15.91
C GLY A 115 -33.97 15.19 -14.74
N ARG A 116 -34.14 14.69 -13.53
CA ARG A 116 -34.42 15.43 -12.30
C ARG A 116 -33.23 15.42 -11.35
N GLY A 117 -32.12 14.80 -11.73
CA GLY A 117 -30.93 14.67 -10.92
C GLY A 117 -30.99 13.55 -9.85
N GLN A 118 -31.92 12.61 -9.98
CA GLN A 118 -31.97 11.43 -9.11
C GLN A 118 -30.95 10.38 -9.59
N PRO A 119 -30.10 9.81 -8.70
CA PRO A 119 -29.19 8.72 -9.06
C PRO A 119 -30.00 7.47 -9.45
N LEU A 120 -29.63 6.87 -10.56
CA LEU A 120 -30.21 5.62 -11.07
C LEU A 120 -29.46 4.40 -10.60
N ALA A 121 -28.18 4.55 -10.27
CA ALA A 121 -27.33 3.49 -9.72
C ALA A 121 -27.37 3.56 -8.18
N SER A 122 -28.40 2.96 -7.56
CA SER A 122 -28.64 3.01 -6.12
C SER A 122 -28.31 1.72 -5.38
N THR A 123 -27.99 0.67 -6.11
CA THR A 123 -27.59 -0.65 -5.59
C THR A 123 -26.37 -1.18 -6.34
N PHE A 124 -25.70 -2.20 -5.81
CA PHE A 124 -24.61 -2.89 -6.54
C PHE A 124 -25.09 -3.73 -7.73
N ALA A 125 -26.37 -3.83 -7.99
CA ALA A 125 -26.92 -4.38 -9.23
C ALA A 125 -26.85 -3.35 -10.38
N ASP A 126 -26.82 -2.07 -10.04
CA ASP A 126 -26.83 -0.96 -11.00
C ASP A 126 -25.45 -0.27 -11.05
N TYR A 127 -24.79 -0.16 -9.90
CA TYR A 127 -23.41 0.34 -9.76
C TYR A 127 -22.47 -0.86 -9.69
N LEU A 128 -21.92 -1.23 -10.83
CA LEU A 128 -21.11 -2.44 -10.95
C LEU A 128 -19.72 -2.22 -10.38
N LEU A 129 -19.23 -3.20 -9.63
CA LEU A 129 -17.85 -3.27 -9.18
C LEU A 129 -17.16 -4.44 -9.89
N PRO A 130 -15.86 -4.33 -10.21
CA PRO A 130 -15.12 -5.44 -10.78
C PRO A 130 -15.02 -6.60 -9.79
N SER A 131 -15.20 -7.80 -10.26
CA SER A 131 -14.96 -9.03 -9.50
C SER A 131 -13.51 -9.50 -9.68
N ALA A 132 -13.12 -10.53 -8.94
CA ALA A 132 -11.80 -11.14 -9.11
C ALA A 132 -11.58 -11.77 -10.50
N ALA A 133 -12.66 -12.03 -11.25
CA ALA A 133 -12.57 -12.55 -12.62
C ALA A 133 -12.30 -11.43 -13.65
N ASP A 134 -12.58 -10.19 -13.30
CA ASP A 134 -12.43 -9.02 -14.19
C ASP A 134 -11.07 -8.36 -14.06
N VAL A 135 -10.34 -8.65 -12.96
CA VAL A 135 -9.02 -8.08 -12.69
C VAL A 135 -7.94 -9.07 -13.13
N PRO A 136 -7.07 -8.70 -14.10
CA PRO A 136 -6.01 -9.58 -14.56
C PRO A 136 -4.93 -9.78 -13.49
N MET A 137 -4.18 -10.87 -13.59
CA MET A 137 -2.93 -11.05 -12.86
C MET A 137 -1.86 -10.16 -13.48
N ALA A 138 -1.77 -8.92 -13.00
CA ALA A 138 -0.80 -7.96 -13.49
C ALA A 138 0.64 -8.37 -13.12
N ARG A 139 1.57 -8.04 -14.00
CA ARG A 139 3.01 -8.11 -13.69
C ARG A 139 3.42 -6.78 -13.07
N ILE A 140 3.86 -6.83 -11.81
CA ILE A 140 4.30 -5.67 -11.05
C ILE A 140 5.81 -5.70 -10.94
N ASP A 141 6.46 -4.56 -11.17
CA ASP A 141 7.87 -4.32 -10.92
C ASP A 141 8.06 -2.95 -10.24
N HIS A 142 9.18 -2.76 -9.60
CA HIS A 142 9.46 -1.57 -8.81
C HIS A 142 10.73 -0.88 -9.26
N MET A 143 10.65 0.44 -9.33
CA MET A 143 11.83 1.31 -9.34
C MET A 143 11.98 1.94 -7.95
N GLU A 144 13.22 2.10 -7.51
CA GLU A 144 13.51 2.78 -6.26
C GLU A 144 14.33 4.03 -6.50
N THR A 145 13.67 5.19 -6.54
CA THR A 145 14.30 6.51 -6.45
C THR A 145 14.02 7.11 -5.08
N PRO A 146 14.91 6.93 -4.10
CA PRO A 146 14.67 7.38 -2.73
C PRO A 146 14.38 8.88 -2.65
N SER A 147 13.37 9.27 -1.87
CA SER A 147 13.08 10.68 -1.61
C SER A 147 14.16 11.28 -0.70
N PRO A 148 14.73 12.43 -1.04
CA PRO A 148 15.66 13.13 -0.16
C PRO A 148 14.97 13.81 1.03
N TYR A 149 13.64 13.82 1.07
CA TYR A 149 12.85 14.55 2.08
C TYR A 149 12.23 13.64 3.14
N THR A 150 12.36 12.33 3.00
CA THR A 150 11.91 11.36 3.99
C THR A 150 13.11 10.67 4.64
N ARG A 151 12.94 10.23 5.90
CA ARG A 151 14.06 9.68 6.68
C ARG A 151 14.69 8.44 6.05
N PHE A 152 13.88 7.60 5.40
CA PHE A 152 14.32 6.34 4.81
C PHE A 152 14.18 6.31 3.28
N GLY A 153 13.83 7.44 2.66
CA GLY A 153 13.67 7.52 1.22
C GLY A 153 12.34 7.02 0.68
N GLN A 154 11.41 6.61 1.55
CA GLN A 154 10.08 6.15 1.15
C GLN A 154 9.22 7.28 0.56
N LYS A 155 8.30 6.92 -0.33
CA LYS A 155 7.30 7.79 -0.94
C LYS A 155 5.90 7.23 -0.65
N GLY A 156 4.85 8.04 -0.82
CA GLY A 156 3.48 7.57 -0.75
C GLY A 156 3.15 6.64 -1.92
N ILE A 157 2.42 5.55 -1.67
CA ILE A 157 2.10 4.55 -2.69
C ILE A 157 0.64 4.08 -2.61
N GLY A 158 -0.19 4.79 -1.84
CA GLY A 158 -1.56 4.35 -1.56
C GLY A 158 -2.49 4.31 -2.77
N GLU A 159 -2.28 5.17 -3.78
CA GLU A 159 -3.18 5.34 -4.92
C GLU A 159 -2.51 5.14 -6.28
N GLY A 160 -1.20 4.82 -6.31
CA GLY A 160 -0.43 4.70 -7.55
C GLY A 160 -1.05 3.74 -8.56
N GLY A 161 -1.51 2.60 -8.10
CA GLY A 161 -2.14 1.59 -8.95
C GLY A 161 -3.48 2.02 -9.58
N ALA A 162 -4.18 3.03 -9.03
CA ALA A 162 -5.52 3.42 -9.47
C ALA A 162 -5.53 4.55 -10.52
N ILE A 163 -4.45 5.31 -10.66
CA ILE A 163 -4.45 6.54 -11.45
C ILE A 163 -4.40 6.27 -12.96
N ALA A 164 -3.57 5.33 -13.39
CA ALA A 164 -3.31 5.08 -14.80
C ALA A 164 -4.32 4.16 -15.52
N PRO A 165 -5.01 3.20 -14.88
CA PRO A 165 -5.90 2.27 -15.59
C PRO A 165 -6.97 2.95 -16.45
N PRO A 166 -7.64 4.04 -16.03
CA PRO A 166 -8.61 4.72 -16.91
C PRO A 166 -8.01 5.20 -18.23
N ALA A 167 -6.77 5.68 -18.20
CA ALA A 167 -6.10 6.13 -19.43
C ALA A 167 -5.46 4.98 -20.23
N ALA A 168 -5.10 3.88 -19.59
CA ALA A 168 -4.51 2.72 -20.24
C ALA A 168 -5.54 1.82 -20.93
N LEU A 169 -6.82 1.90 -20.52
CA LEU A 169 -7.94 1.08 -21.00
C LEU A 169 -8.91 1.85 -21.90
N ALA A 170 -8.79 3.19 -22.00
CA ALA A 170 -9.68 4.06 -22.77
C ALA A 170 -9.49 3.97 -24.31
#